data_6aa01b6a4ed3652acd0f324f32260aa2
#
_entry.id   6aa01b6a4ed3652acd0f324f32260aa2
#
_cell.length_a   1.000
_cell.length_b   1.000
_cell.length_c   1.000
_cell.angle_alpha   90.00
_cell.angle_beta   90.00
_cell.angle_gamma   90.00
#
_symmetry.space_group_name_H-M   'P 1'
#
loop_
_entity.id
_entity.type
_entity.pdbx_description
1 polymer ?
#
loop_
_entity_poly.entity_id
_entity_poly.type
_entity_poly.pdbx_seq_one_letter_code
_entity_poly.pdbx_strand_id
1 'polypeptide(L)'
;VRKVQKPILDVFGGRARLLIAGGAATKPEVETFYERLGLTFIQGYGLTETVGPICISKPTKKRYPFAFGAPTLNNECEIRDKNEDGVGVLWLRGHQVFGGYLNNEEANKEIFDERGFFNTGDMVSMDKNGELHFAGRKKQVIVLDSGKNVYPDELEDLYMQNDEILNAAVYEYV
;
A
#
# COMPACT_ATOMS: atom_id res chain seq x y z
N VAL A 1 -3.25 -29.81 12.30
CA VAL A 1 -2.59 -28.52 11.98
C VAL A 1 -1.09 -28.70 11.88
N ARG A 2 -0.35 -29.16 12.91
CA ARG A 2 1.13 -29.31 12.89
C ARG A 2 1.68 -30.22 11.77
N LYS A 3 0.93 -31.26 11.34
CA LYS A 3 1.38 -32.18 10.26
C LYS A 3 1.44 -31.51 8.88
N VAL A 4 0.62 -30.48 8.64
CA VAL A 4 0.59 -29.73 7.37
C VAL A 4 1.53 -28.52 7.43
N GLN A 5 1.63 -27.88 8.59
CA GLN A 5 2.48 -26.70 8.78
C GLN A 5 3.97 -27.01 8.56
N LYS A 6 4.45 -28.13 9.14
CA LYS A 6 5.88 -28.44 9.13
C LYS A 6 6.47 -28.54 7.72
N PRO A 7 5.91 -29.31 6.76
CA PRO A 7 6.47 -29.37 5.41
C PRO A 7 6.56 -28.01 4.71
N ILE A 8 5.54 -27.15 4.93
CA ILE A 8 5.52 -25.80 4.33
C ILE A 8 6.61 -24.92 4.96
N LEU A 9 6.74 -24.96 6.29
CA LEU A 9 7.78 -24.20 7.00
C LEU A 9 9.19 -24.70 6.64
N ASP A 10 9.36 -25.98 6.37
CA ASP A 10 10.63 -26.59 5.96
C ASP A 10 11.10 -26.02 4.60
N VAL A 11 10.17 -25.65 3.68
CA VAL A 11 10.51 -24.97 2.42
C VAL A 11 11.21 -23.61 2.70
N PHE A 12 10.85 -22.95 3.80
CA PHE A 12 11.52 -21.73 4.27
C PHE A 12 12.71 -22.02 5.19
N GLY A 13 13.26 -23.23 5.15
CA GLY A 13 14.39 -23.64 5.98
C GLY A 13 14.03 -23.94 7.43
N GLY A 14 12.76 -24.07 7.79
CA GLY A 14 12.26 -24.45 9.11
C GLY A 14 12.51 -23.44 10.25
N ARG A 15 13.12 -22.30 9.93
CA ARG A 15 13.51 -21.24 10.90
C ARG A 15 12.88 -19.88 10.64
N ALA A 16 12.13 -19.73 9.55
CA ALA A 16 11.44 -18.48 9.25
C ALA A 16 10.46 -18.13 10.38
N ARG A 17 10.46 -16.88 10.82
CA ARG A 17 9.56 -16.32 11.83
C ARG A 17 8.78 -15.15 11.31
N LEU A 18 9.35 -14.46 10.33
CA LEU A 18 8.86 -13.21 9.79
C LEU A 18 8.94 -13.26 8.26
N LEU A 19 7.87 -12.86 7.61
CA LEU A 19 7.82 -12.58 6.19
C LEU A 19 7.50 -11.10 6.00
N ILE A 20 8.21 -10.46 5.10
CA ILE A 20 7.98 -9.05 4.75
C ILE A 20 7.63 -9.01 3.27
N ALA A 21 6.50 -8.42 2.95
CA ALA A 21 6.07 -8.15 1.58
C ALA A 21 6.02 -6.64 1.33
N GLY A 22 6.31 -6.24 0.11
CA GLY A 22 6.26 -4.85 -0.32
C GLY A 22 6.38 -4.73 -1.84
N GLY A 23 6.18 -3.52 -2.37
CA GLY A 23 6.20 -3.24 -3.80
C GLY A 23 4.86 -3.44 -4.52
N ALA A 24 3.96 -4.24 -3.97
CA ALA A 24 2.57 -4.39 -4.41
C ALA A 24 1.69 -4.74 -3.21
N ALA A 25 0.39 -4.47 -3.34
CA ALA A 25 -0.58 -4.88 -2.33
C ALA A 25 -0.64 -6.42 -2.25
N THR A 26 -0.61 -6.96 -1.04
CA THR A 26 -0.71 -8.40 -0.81
C THR A 26 -2.17 -8.76 -0.54
N LYS A 27 -2.67 -9.79 -1.24
CA LYS A 27 -4.04 -10.29 -1.02
C LYS A 27 -4.21 -10.77 0.43
N PRO A 28 -5.35 -10.51 1.10
CA PRO A 28 -5.58 -10.89 2.50
C PRO A 28 -5.47 -12.38 2.77
N GLU A 29 -5.86 -13.20 1.77
CA GLU A 29 -5.79 -14.64 1.86
C GLU A 29 -4.35 -15.12 2.04
N VAL A 30 -3.39 -14.47 1.34
CA VAL A 30 -1.96 -14.78 1.42
C VAL A 30 -1.44 -14.44 2.81
N GLU A 31 -1.75 -13.25 3.31
CA GLU A 31 -1.38 -12.83 4.66
C GLU A 31 -1.96 -13.78 5.71
N THR A 32 -3.26 -14.03 5.64
CA THR A 32 -3.98 -14.95 6.54
C THR A 32 -3.41 -16.36 6.49
N PHE A 33 -3.04 -16.84 5.31
CA PHE A 33 -2.43 -18.16 5.13
C PHE A 33 -1.13 -18.29 5.93
N TYR A 34 -0.20 -17.35 5.76
CA TYR A 34 1.09 -17.40 6.44
C TYR A 34 0.95 -17.20 7.96
N GLU A 35 0.01 -16.37 8.40
CA GLU A 35 -0.27 -16.20 9.83
C GLU A 35 -0.84 -17.49 10.47
N ARG A 36 -1.71 -18.21 9.76
CA ARG A 36 -2.19 -19.54 10.19
C ARG A 36 -1.09 -20.58 10.28
N LEU A 37 -0.01 -20.43 9.52
CA LEU A 37 1.21 -21.22 9.65
C LEU A 37 2.08 -20.84 10.84
N GLY A 38 1.73 -19.77 11.55
CA GLY A 38 2.48 -19.26 12.72
C GLY A 38 3.62 -18.32 12.35
N LEU A 39 3.68 -17.85 11.11
CA LEU A 39 4.60 -16.82 10.66
C LEU A 39 4.01 -15.44 10.92
N THR A 40 4.85 -14.49 11.33
CA THR A 40 4.46 -13.08 11.35
C THR A 40 4.60 -12.53 9.93
N PHE A 41 3.53 -11.96 9.41
CA PHE A 41 3.53 -11.32 8.09
C PHE A 41 3.50 -9.81 8.26
N ILE A 42 4.37 -9.09 7.59
CA ILE A 42 4.46 -7.63 7.64
C ILE A 42 4.37 -7.09 6.21
N GLN A 43 3.56 -6.07 6.03
CA GLN A 43 3.53 -5.29 4.79
C GLN A 43 4.34 -4.01 4.96
N GLY A 44 5.12 -3.67 3.93
CA GLY A 44 5.83 -2.41 3.83
C GLY A 44 5.41 -1.65 2.58
N TYR A 45 5.17 -0.37 2.71
CA TYR A 45 4.91 0.54 1.62
C TYR A 45 6.08 1.50 1.43
N GLY A 46 6.48 1.65 0.20
CA GLY A 46 7.51 2.59 -0.21
C GLY A 46 7.60 2.68 -1.72
N LEU A 47 8.31 3.69 -2.17
CA LEU A 47 8.54 4.02 -3.56
C LEU A 47 10.06 4.05 -3.82
N THR A 48 10.47 4.11 -5.07
CA THR A 48 11.88 4.39 -5.42
C THR A 48 12.33 5.71 -4.80
N GLU A 49 11.44 6.69 -4.77
CA GLU A 49 11.60 8.02 -4.21
C GLU A 49 11.74 8.03 -2.67
N THR A 50 11.44 6.92 -2.01
CA THR A 50 11.60 6.78 -0.55
C THR A 50 12.71 5.80 -0.16
N VAL A 51 13.51 5.32 -1.12
CA VAL A 51 14.68 4.42 -0.91
C VAL A 51 14.31 3.15 -0.14
N GLY A 52 13.06 2.69 -0.24
CA GLY A 52 12.55 1.51 0.46
C GLY A 52 11.29 1.81 1.28
N PRO A 53 10.89 0.89 2.18
CA PRO A 53 9.64 1.04 2.92
C PRO A 53 9.70 2.19 3.91
N ILE A 54 8.86 3.18 3.68
CA ILE A 54 8.68 4.34 4.57
C ILE A 54 7.51 4.14 5.55
N CYS A 55 6.56 3.26 5.22
CA CYS A 55 5.53 2.80 6.13
C CYS A 55 5.62 1.28 6.29
N ILE A 56 5.41 0.79 7.51
CA ILE A 56 5.50 -0.64 7.84
C ILE A 56 4.36 -1.00 8.79
N SER A 57 3.67 -2.10 8.48
CA SER A 57 2.63 -2.63 9.36
C SER A 57 3.24 -3.20 10.66
N LYS A 58 2.52 -3.05 11.76
CA LYS A 58 2.98 -3.58 13.05
C LYS A 58 2.85 -5.10 13.09
N PRO A 59 3.81 -5.82 13.69
CA PRO A 59 3.76 -7.27 13.83
C PRO A 59 2.75 -7.69 14.91
N THR A 60 1.48 -7.37 14.73
CA THR A 60 0.43 -7.66 15.71
C THR A 60 -0.58 -8.66 15.13
N LYS A 61 -1.16 -9.51 15.99
CA LYS A 61 -2.21 -10.47 15.62
C LYS A 61 -3.57 -9.81 15.32
N LYS A 62 -3.70 -8.51 15.53
CA LYS A 62 -4.91 -7.72 15.28
C LYS A 62 -4.62 -6.69 14.19
N ARG A 63 -4.27 -7.16 13.00
CA ARG A 63 -4.13 -6.27 11.86
C ARG A 63 -5.44 -6.18 11.08
N TYR A 64 -5.67 -5.03 10.52
CA TYR A 64 -6.67 -4.91 9.47
C TYR A 64 -6.05 -5.42 8.18
N PRO A 65 -6.71 -6.31 7.43
CA PRO A 65 -6.25 -6.72 6.12
C PRO A 65 -6.04 -5.48 5.24
N PHE A 66 -5.01 -5.51 4.38
CA PHE A 66 -4.62 -4.43 3.46
C PHE A 66 -3.95 -3.19 4.07
N ALA A 67 -3.74 -3.12 5.38
CA ALA A 67 -2.97 -2.03 5.96
C ALA A 67 -1.47 -2.24 5.68
N PHE A 68 -0.83 -1.24 5.10
CA PHE A 68 0.63 -1.24 4.97
C PHE A 68 1.32 -0.49 6.12
N GLY A 69 0.57 -0.20 7.16
CA GLY A 69 1.07 0.30 8.43
C GLY A 69 1.17 1.80 8.55
N ALA A 70 1.97 2.23 9.51
CA ALA A 70 2.22 3.63 9.82
C ALA A 70 3.64 4.04 9.36
N PRO A 71 3.93 5.34 9.24
CA PRO A 71 5.26 5.83 8.96
C PRO A 71 6.29 5.29 9.96
N THR A 72 7.45 4.92 9.43
CA THR A 72 8.60 4.51 10.25
C THR A 72 9.18 5.70 11.00
N LEU A 73 10.07 5.42 11.96
CA LEU A 73 10.67 6.46 12.79
C LEU A 73 11.32 7.58 11.94
N ASN A 74 11.11 8.83 12.37
CA ASN A 74 11.59 10.05 11.68
C ASN A 74 10.99 10.30 10.28
N ASN A 75 9.89 9.65 9.95
CA ASN A 75 9.10 9.93 8.77
C ASN A 75 7.70 10.40 9.18
N GLU A 76 7.15 11.30 8.39
CA GLU A 76 5.84 11.89 8.59
C GLU A 76 4.97 11.65 7.37
N CYS A 77 3.67 11.53 7.59
CA CYS A 77 2.70 11.46 6.50
C CYS A 77 1.54 12.42 6.74
N GLU A 78 1.01 12.94 5.65
CA GLU A 78 -0.26 13.68 5.59
C GLU A 78 -1.14 13.05 4.52
N ILE A 79 -2.44 13.01 4.76
CA ILE A 79 -3.42 12.67 3.75
C ILE A 79 -4.18 13.94 3.41
N ARG A 80 -4.03 14.41 2.17
CA ARG A 80 -4.60 15.68 1.68
C ARG A 80 -5.71 15.43 0.68
N ASP A 81 -6.54 16.44 0.46
CA ASP A 81 -7.66 16.40 -0.50
C ASP A 81 -8.59 15.20 -0.22
N LYS A 82 -8.95 14.98 1.05
CA LYS A 82 -9.79 13.86 1.45
C LYS A 82 -11.21 14.00 0.93
N ASN A 83 -11.74 12.91 0.39
CA ASN A 83 -13.16 12.77 0.10
C ASN A 83 -13.99 12.45 1.36
N GLU A 84 -15.30 12.23 1.20
CA GLU A 84 -16.23 11.91 2.30
C GLU A 84 -15.87 10.60 3.02
N ASP A 85 -15.24 9.65 2.34
CA ASP A 85 -14.77 8.37 2.90
C ASP A 85 -13.41 8.47 3.61
N GLY A 86 -12.81 9.68 3.63
CA GLY A 86 -11.51 9.93 4.23
C GLY A 86 -10.32 9.46 3.38
N VAL A 87 -10.56 9.10 2.11
CA VAL A 87 -9.53 8.76 1.14
C VAL A 87 -8.97 10.03 0.53
N GLY A 88 -7.65 10.17 0.52
CA GLY A 88 -6.97 11.33 -0.05
C GLY A 88 -5.56 11.00 -0.50
N VAL A 89 -4.86 11.99 -1.03
CA VAL A 89 -3.50 11.83 -1.55
C VAL A 89 -2.50 11.73 -0.40
N LEU A 90 -1.65 10.71 -0.44
CA LEU A 90 -0.57 10.54 0.52
C LEU A 90 0.58 11.49 0.20
N TRP A 91 0.98 12.23 1.19
CA TRP A 91 2.17 13.07 1.19
C TRP A 91 3.13 12.60 2.28
N LEU A 92 4.41 12.54 1.96
CA LEU A 92 5.45 11.99 2.84
C LEU A 92 6.58 13.00 3.05
N ARG A 93 7.14 13.02 4.26
CA ARG A 93 8.34 13.79 4.59
C ARG A 93 9.23 12.97 5.51
N GLY A 94 10.54 13.05 5.34
CA GLY A 94 11.49 12.37 6.20
C GLY A 94 12.82 12.10 5.53
N HIS A 95 13.71 11.45 6.28
CA HIS A 95 15.09 11.18 5.81
C HIS A 95 15.17 10.17 4.67
N GLN A 96 14.12 9.39 4.45
CA GLN A 96 14.06 8.41 3.37
C GLN A 96 13.55 9.01 2.05
N VAL A 97 12.96 10.20 2.09
CA VAL A 97 12.47 10.86 0.88
C VAL A 97 13.65 11.43 0.10
N PHE A 98 13.70 11.15 -1.19
CA PHE A 98 14.76 11.61 -2.08
C PHE A 98 14.79 13.15 -2.22
N GLY A 99 15.88 13.70 -2.72
CA GLY A 99 16.03 15.14 -2.91
C GLY A 99 15.40 15.69 -4.20
N GLY A 100 14.79 14.82 -5.01
CA GLY A 100 14.16 15.20 -6.28
C GLY A 100 14.75 14.50 -7.50
N TYR A 101 14.11 14.64 -8.64
CA TYR A 101 14.55 14.14 -9.94
C TYR A 101 15.69 15.00 -10.50
N LEU A 102 16.75 14.33 -10.93
CA LEU A 102 17.94 14.99 -11.47
C LEU A 102 17.58 15.73 -12.77
N ASN A 103 17.99 17.02 -12.85
CA ASN A 103 17.77 17.88 -14.01
C ASN A 103 16.29 18.04 -14.43
N ASN A 104 15.35 17.90 -13.49
CA ASN A 104 13.92 18.05 -13.74
C ASN A 104 13.25 18.96 -12.70
N GLU A 105 13.60 20.24 -12.74
CA GLU A 105 13.09 21.23 -11.77
C GLU A 105 11.57 21.39 -11.85
N GLU A 106 10.99 21.25 -13.03
CA GLU A 106 9.55 21.40 -13.24
C GLU A 106 8.79 20.30 -12.48
N ALA A 107 9.16 19.04 -12.70
CA ALA A 107 8.57 17.92 -11.96
C ALA A 107 8.81 18.06 -10.44
N ASN A 108 9.98 18.51 -10.03
CA ASN A 108 10.31 18.71 -8.62
C ASN A 108 9.40 19.74 -7.94
N LYS A 109 9.06 20.83 -8.64
CA LYS A 109 8.12 21.85 -8.12
C LYS A 109 6.69 21.31 -7.97
N GLU A 110 6.30 20.35 -8.80
CA GLU A 110 4.96 19.74 -8.73
C GLU A 110 4.82 18.74 -7.58
N ILE A 111 5.90 18.01 -7.27
CA ILE A 111 5.86 16.91 -6.32
C ILE A 111 6.27 17.27 -4.90
N PHE A 112 6.95 18.41 -4.69
CA PHE A 112 7.31 18.89 -3.35
C PHE A 112 6.54 20.16 -2.99
N ASP A 113 6.05 20.21 -1.76
CA ASP A 113 5.53 21.45 -1.22
C ASP A 113 6.62 22.27 -0.51
N GLU A 114 6.27 23.52 -0.12
CA GLU A 114 7.18 24.43 0.60
C GLU A 114 7.64 23.89 1.96
N ARG A 115 6.92 22.92 2.54
CA ARG A 115 7.27 22.26 3.81
C ARG A 115 8.13 21.03 3.62
N GLY A 116 8.49 20.68 2.37
CA GLY A 116 9.28 19.52 2.02
C GLY A 116 8.53 18.20 2.04
N PHE A 117 7.20 18.22 1.97
CA PHE A 117 6.41 17.01 1.77
C PHE A 117 6.42 16.63 0.29
N PHE A 118 6.64 15.34 0.04
CA PHE A 118 6.62 14.70 -1.27
C PHE A 118 5.24 14.15 -1.56
N ASN A 119 4.68 14.50 -2.70
CA ASN A 119 3.42 13.99 -3.22
C ASN A 119 3.65 12.64 -3.88
N THR A 120 3.14 11.57 -3.29
CA THR A 120 3.32 10.21 -3.84
C THR A 120 2.44 9.91 -5.05
N GLY A 121 1.35 10.65 -5.20
CA GLY A 121 0.29 10.35 -6.17
C GLY A 121 -0.57 9.14 -5.78
N ASP A 122 -0.31 8.50 -4.64
CA ASP A 122 -1.11 7.39 -4.13
C ASP A 122 -2.29 7.89 -3.30
N MET A 123 -3.44 7.27 -3.50
CA MET A 123 -4.65 7.51 -2.71
C MET A 123 -4.69 6.52 -1.54
N VAL A 124 -4.90 7.04 -0.34
CA VAL A 124 -4.91 6.24 0.87
C VAL A 124 -5.98 6.72 1.85
N SER A 125 -6.40 5.83 2.74
CA SER A 125 -7.13 6.18 3.95
C SER A 125 -6.32 5.80 5.18
N MET A 126 -6.70 6.33 6.35
CA MET A 126 -6.09 5.98 7.63
C MET A 126 -7.18 5.45 8.56
N ASP A 127 -6.92 4.31 9.16
CA ASP A 127 -7.83 3.73 10.14
C ASP A 127 -7.67 4.37 11.54
N LYS A 128 -8.54 3.98 12.46
CA LYS A 128 -8.52 4.46 13.87
C LYS A 128 -7.27 4.08 14.67
N ASN A 129 -6.45 3.17 14.16
CA ASN A 129 -5.18 2.76 14.79
C ASN A 129 -3.98 3.51 14.19
N GLY A 130 -4.23 4.40 13.22
CA GLY A 130 -3.21 5.15 12.49
C GLY A 130 -2.49 4.32 11.43
N GLU A 131 -3.09 3.21 10.97
CA GLU A 131 -2.56 2.41 9.89
C GLU A 131 -3.15 2.86 8.55
N LEU A 132 -2.30 2.93 7.54
CA LEU A 132 -2.64 3.40 6.21
C LEU A 132 -3.08 2.24 5.33
N HIS A 133 -4.12 2.49 4.51
CA HIS A 133 -4.70 1.55 3.56
C HIS A 133 -4.60 2.14 2.16
N PHE A 134 -4.12 1.36 1.21
CA PHE A 134 -4.05 1.77 -0.19
C PHE A 134 -5.43 1.73 -0.82
N ALA A 135 -5.78 2.76 -1.60
CA ALA A 135 -7.04 2.87 -2.31
C ALA A 135 -6.86 2.99 -3.85
N GLY A 136 -5.63 3.24 -4.32
CA GLY A 136 -5.34 3.35 -5.75
C GLY A 136 -4.38 4.48 -6.07
N ARG A 137 -4.27 4.82 -7.35
CA ARG A 137 -3.45 5.94 -7.86
C ARG A 137 -4.32 7.13 -8.24
N LYS A 138 -3.94 8.35 -7.83
CA LYS A 138 -4.69 9.58 -8.17
C LYS A 138 -4.93 9.73 -9.66
N LYS A 139 -3.93 9.42 -10.49
CA LYS A 139 -4.02 9.51 -11.96
C LYS A 139 -4.90 8.45 -12.61
N GLN A 140 -5.24 7.40 -11.89
CA GLN A 140 -6.08 6.28 -12.37
C GLN A 140 -7.52 6.38 -11.87
N VAL A 141 -7.80 7.28 -10.92
CA VAL A 141 -9.17 7.46 -10.42
C VAL A 141 -10.07 7.95 -11.54
N ILE A 142 -11.14 7.22 -11.80
CA ILE A 142 -12.20 7.60 -12.73
C ILE A 142 -13.25 8.38 -11.95
N VAL A 143 -13.53 9.60 -12.39
CA VAL A 143 -14.55 10.44 -11.77
C VAL A 143 -15.81 10.39 -12.62
N LEU A 144 -16.85 9.76 -12.11
CA LEU A 144 -18.14 9.67 -12.80
C LEU A 144 -18.84 11.04 -12.87
N ASP A 145 -19.78 11.21 -13.79
CA ASP A 145 -20.60 12.43 -13.93
C ASP A 145 -21.34 12.80 -12.64
N SER A 146 -21.64 11.81 -11.80
CA SER A 146 -22.24 12.01 -10.46
C SER A 146 -21.27 12.60 -9.44
N GLY A 147 -19.97 12.77 -9.79
CA GLY A 147 -18.90 13.17 -8.88
C GLY A 147 -18.35 12.03 -8.02
N LYS A 148 -18.82 10.79 -8.20
CA LYS A 148 -18.32 9.63 -7.46
C LYS A 148 -17.00 9.16 -8.04
N ASN A 149 -16.01 8.92 -7.17
CA ASN A 149 -14.74 8.32 -7.53
C ASN A 149 -14.89 6.81 -7.67
N VAL A 150 -14.32 6.27 -8.74
CA VAL A 150 -14.13 4.84 -8.97
C VAL A 150 -12.64 4.56 -8.99
N TYR A 151 -12.22 3.59 -8.22
CA TYR A 151 -10.83 3.14 -8.14
C TYR A 151 -10.69 1.87 -8.98
N PRO A 152 -10.05 1.92 -10.15
CA PRO A 152 -9.91 0.77 -11.05
C PRO A 152 -9.33 -0.46 -10.37
N ASP A 153 -8.30 -0.29 -9.56
CA ASP A 153 -7.62 -1.38 -8.85
C ASP A 153 -8.59 -2.21 -7.97
N GLU A 154 -9.55 -1.55 -7.31
CA GLU A 154 -10.55 -2.25 -6.47
C GLU A 154 -11.48 -3.13 -7.30
N LEU A 155 -11.90 -2.64 -8.48
CA LEU A 155 -12.76 -3.40 -9.38
C LEU A 155 -12.00 -4.53 -10.07
N GLU A 156 -10.77 -4.29 -10.49
CA GLU A 156 -9.88 -5.29 -11.09
C GLU A 156 -9.64 -6.43 -10.12
N ASP A 157 -9.31 -6.14 -8.86
CA ASP A 157 -9.16 -7.13 -7.80
C ASP A 157 -10.44 -7.93 -7.54
N LEU A 158 -11.61 -7.27 -7.59
CA LEU A 158 -12.89 -7.95 -7.44
C LEU A 158 -13.15 -8.93 -8.58
N TYR A 159 -12.92 -8.52 -9.83
CA TYR A 159 -13.09 -9.41 -10.98
C TYR A 159 -12.09 -10.57 -10.97
N MET A 160 -10.84 -10.33 -10.57
CA MET A 160 -9.81 -11.36 -10.48
C MET A 160 -10.01 -12.36 -9.30
N GLN A 161 -11.05 -12.18 -8.47
CA GLN A 161 -11.46 -13.24 -7.51
C GLN A 161 -12.09 -14.44 -8.21
N ASN A 162 -12.52 -14.29 -9.47
CA ASN A 162 -12.98 -15.43 -10.26
C ASN A 162 -11.78 -16.13 -10.90
N ASP A 163 -11.58 -17.41 -10.57
CA ASP A 163 -10.46 -18.23 -11.04
C ASP A 163 -10.40 -18.38 -12.58
N GLU A 164 -11.49 -18.09 -13.29
CA GLU A 164 -11.54 -18.08 -14.75
C GLU A 164 -11.01 -16.81 -15.39
N ILE A 165 -10.80 -15.74 -14.61
CA ILE A 165 -10.29 -14.46 -15.07
C ILE A 165 -8.81 -14.35 -14.74
N LEU A 166 -7.96 -14.38 -15.76
CA LEU A 166 -6.51 -14.28 -15.60
C LEU A 166 -6.07 -12.85 -15.31
N ASN A 167 -6.65 -11.87 -16.01
CA ASN A 167 -6.37 -10.45 -15.86
C ASN A 167 -7.65 -9.64 -16.11
N ALA A 168 -7.80 -8.54 -15.39
CA ALA A 168 -8.83 -7.54 -15.59
C ALA A 168 -8.19 -6.17 -15.78
N ALA A 169 -8.80 -5.30 -16.56
CA ALA A 169 -8.42 -3.89 -16.67
C ALA A 169 -9.69 -3.04 -16.72
N VAL A 170 -9.76 -2.04 -15.86
CA VAL A 170 -10.84 -1.08 -15.77
C VAL A 170 -10.34 0.28 -16.22
N TYR A 171 -10.99 0.88 -17.21
CA TYR A 171 -10.62 2.19 -17.73
C TYR A 171 -11.86 2.98 -18.15
N GLU A 172 -11.70 4.29 -18.19
CA GLU A 172 -12.73 5.18 -18.71
C GLU A 172 -12.76 5.07 -20.24
N TYR A 173 -13.94 4.81 -20.78
CA TYR A 173 -14.15 4.84 -22.23
C TYR A 173 -14.71 6.21 -22.63
N VAL A 174 -13.93 6.99 -23.35
CA VAL A 174 -14.28 8.33 -23.87
C VAL A 174 -14.78 8.23 -25.31
#